data_98a4e0173c2b230c17b928e06dfc7c36
#
_entry.id   98a4e0173c2b230c17b928e06dfc7c36
#
_cell.length_a   1.000
_cell.length_b   1.000
_cell.length_c   1.000
_cell.angle_alpha   90.00
_cell.angle_beta   90.00
_cell.angle_gamma   90.00
#
_symmetry.space_group_name_H-M   'P 1'
#
loop_
_entity.id
_entity.type
_entity.pdbx_description
1 polymer ?
#
loop_
_entity_poly.entity_id
_entity_poly.type
_entity_poly.pdbx_seq_one_letter_code
_entity_poly.pdbx_strand_id
1 'polypeptide(L)'
;MVFSLKLIAAILVLTLGSGIAGLPPIVAAPSADQPRDIIRNRFEASGIPEKVVCWGELICESEVLPRFYENRLFWPAWSNSSEPLTIVDGFVHALEDAHHEGLRGADYHLDSIKSLLGELRMPQAGQKRPGPSILADLDLLLTDAFLIYTSHLLNGRVDPVTIRAEWYVKSQKADLVALLKTALDSNDVKKALENATSNHEGYARLRRVLAHYRGIAERGGWGKLVGKQKMAKRDSGERILALRNRLIHSGDFGSKESPEGDLFDDELESAVRRFQGRHGLAQDGVVGPATLEALNVPVEERIRQIEVNMERWRWLPQTLGTRYLLVNIANFELGVMEDSRHVMSMRAIVGKPYQRTPAFNAEMTYLVVNPYWNVPSDIARKEMVPLIKKDHEYLRKNSIRVFSGRNSARKEVDPADLDWSSFTSGYFPYFLRQDAGPKNALGSMKFMFPNRFNVYLHDTPDKALFNRTVRQFSHGCIRIEKALELAEYLLAKDSRWTRETLLESLNVSVDRVIKIPDPIQVYILYWTAWVDEDGTVQFRNDIYGRDKPLAEALEEKPPSP
;
A
#
# COMPACT_ATOMS: atom_id res chain seq x y z
N MET A 1 -4.93 64.76 -8.69
CA MET A 1 -4.79 65.79 -7.66
C MET A 1 -3.63 65.32 -6.79
N VAL A 2 -2.41 65.54 -7.14
CA VAL A 2 -1.50 66.68 -6.98
C VAL A 2 -1.71 67.37 -5.61
N PHE A 3 -0.78 67.20 -4.69
CA PHE A 3 -0.08 68.26 -4.04
C PHE A 3 1.18 67.79 -3.31
N SER A 4 2.27 68.36 -3.76
CA SER A 4 3.65 68.39 -3.28
C SER A 4 3.80 69.53 -2.29
N LEU A 5 4.76 69.49 -1.34
CA LEU A 5 5.64 70.63 -0.93
C LEU A 5 6.54 70.17 0.25
N LYS A 6 7.85 70.05 0.06
CA LYS A 6 8.97 71.01 0.35
C LYS A 6 9.27 71.22 1.85
N LEU A 7 10.35 70.70 2.34
CA LEU A 7 11.72 71.32 2.49
C LEU A 7 11.77 72.54 3.42
N ILE A 8 12.42 72.40 4.62
CA ILE A 8 13.23 73.49 5.22
C ILE A 8 14.40 72.86 5.99
N ALA A 9 15.60 73.23 5.59
CA ALA A 9 16.87 73.00 6.27
C ALA A 9 17.08 74.09 7.33
N ALA A 10 17.62 73.71 8.48
CA ALA A 10 18.23 74.66 9.40
C ALA A 10 19.58 74.10 9.87
N ILE A 11 20.61 74.75 9.43
CA ILE A 11 22.00 74.60 9.89
C ILE A 11 22.09 75.37 11.22
N LEU A 12 22.66 74.72 12.25
CA LEU A 12 23.29 75.44 13.36
C LEU A 12 24.62 74.78 13.72
N VAL A 13 25.67 75.57 13.60
CA VAL A 13 27.05 75.27 13.95
C VAL A 13 27.32 75.79 15.37
N LEU A 14 28.21 75.08 16.08
CA LEU A 14 29.05 75.42 17.23
C LEU A 14 28.83 74.49 18.42
N THR A 15 29.83 73.94 19.13
CA THR A 15 31.23 74.31 19.44
C THR A 15 31.95 73.05 19.97
N LEU A 16 33.25 73.04 19.84
CA LEU A 16 34.21 72.09 20.39
C LEU A 16 34.08 71.92 21.91
N GLY A 17 33.90 70.64 22.34
CA GLY A 17 34.18 70.23 23.70
C GLY A 17 34.88 68.86 23.63
N SER A 18 36.16 68.86 23.90
CA SER A 18 37.03 67.70 24.00
C SER A 18 36.61 66.82 25.22
N GLY A 19 35.85 65.78 24.95
CA GLY A 19 35.60 64.73 25.90
C GLY A 19 36.00 63.37 25.26
N ILE A 20 36.97 62.72 25.80
CA ILE A 20 37.37 61.35 25.45
C ILE A 20 36.22 60.45 25.85
N ALA A 21 35.29 60.27 24.93
CA ALA A 21 34.24 59.23 25.07
C ALA A 21 34.90 57.89 24.71
N GLY A 22 34.98 57.01 25.68
CA GLY A 22 35.41 55.63 25.48
C GLY A 22 34.60 55.00 24.34
N LEU A 23 35.28 54.38 23.40
CA LEU A 23 34.67 53.52 22.36
C LEU A 23 33.75 52.53 23.05
N PRO A 24 32.53 52.29 22.56
CA PRO A 24 31.68 51.20 23.06
C PRO A 24 32.51 49.90 22.91
N PRO A 25 32.36 48.95 23.83
CA PRO A 25 33.04 47.68 23.69
C PRO A 25 32.67 47.11 22.32
N ILE A 26 33.65 46.79 21.51
CA ILE A 26 33.47 45.97 20.31
C ILE A 26 32.87 44.68 20.84
N VAL A 27 31.57 44.53 20.66
CA VAL A 27 30.93 43.20 20.82
C VAL A 27 31.64 42.33 19.78
N ALA A 28 32.60 41.52 20.26
CA ALA A 28 33.23 40.53 19.40
C ALA A 28 32.10 39.79 18.67
N ALA A 29 32.21 39.78 17.35
CA ALA A 29 31.32 38.91 16.55
C ALA A 29 31.37 37.52 17.22
N PRO A 30 30.23 36.88 17.44
CA PRO A 30 30.20 35.56 18.07
C PRO A 30 31.21 34.68 17.33
N SER A 31 32.13 34.08 18.04
CA SER A 31 33.11 33.17 17.44
C SER A 31 32.30 32.06 16.78
N ALA A 32 32.47 31.82 15.48
CA ALA A 32 31.81 30.79 14.69
C ALA A 32 32.18 29.34 15.13
N ASP A 33 32.52 29.19 16.40
CA ASP A 33 33.09 27.98 17.01
C ASP A 33 32.07 27.14 17.82
N GLN A 34 30.78 27.45 17.71
CA GLN A 34 29.76 26.66 18.38
C GLN A 34 28.92 25.88 17.34
N PRO A 35 28.53 24.62 17.60
CA PRO A 35 27.68 23.84 16.69
C PRO A 35 26.41 24.59 16.28
N ARG A 36 25.82 25.34 17.20
CA ARG A 36 24.66 26.21 16.97
C ARG A 36 24.86 27.19 15.85
N ASP A 37 25.98 27.92 15.87
CA ASP A 37 26.26 28.99 14.89
C ASP A 37 26.57 28.38 13.52
N ILE A 38 27.18 27.20 13.49
CA ILE A 38 27.43 26.44 12.26
C ILE A 38 26.13 25.98 11.63
N ILE A 39 25.23 25.39 12.40
CA ILE A 39 23.88 24.97 11.95
C ILE A 39 23.15 26.18 11.38
N ARG A 40 23.12 27.30 12.12
CA ARG A 40 22.48 28.53 11.70
C ARG A 40 23.02 29.04 10.37
N ASN A 41 24.35 29.14 10.26
CA ASN A 41 25.02 29.67 9.06
C ASN A 41 24.71 28.79 7.83
N ARG A 42 24.54 27.47 7.97
CA ARG A 42 24.18 26.59 6.85
C ARG A 42 22.79 26.87 6.29
N PHE A 43 21.84 27.24 7.13
CA PHE A 43 20.50 27.60 6.67
C PHE A 43 20.41 29.07 6.21
N GLU A 44 21.12 30.01 6.87
CA GLU A 44 21.07 31.44 6.51
C GLU A 44 21.92 31.79 5.28
N ALA A 45 23.05 31.10 5.08
CA ALA A 45 24.01 31.41 4.01
C ALA A 45 23.54 30.93 2.61
N SER A 46 22.68 29.96 2.54
CA SER A 46 22.31 29.31 1.28
C SER A 46 21.11 29.92 0.58
N GLY A 47 20.47 30.98 1.13
CA GLY A 47 19.16 31.41 0.61
C GLY A 47 18.15 30.29 0.80
N ILE A 48 17.11 30.17 0.02
CA ILE A 48 16.24 28.95 0.05
C ILE A 48 17.06 27.83 -0.61
N PRO A 49 17.61 26.83 0.14
CA PRO A 49 18.52 25.87 -0.44
C PRO A 49 17.76 24.89 -1.32
N GLU A 50 18.03 24.91 -2.62
CA GLU A 50 17.59 23.84 -3.50
C GLU A 50 18.20 22.49 -3.08
N LYS A 51 19.42 22.52 -2.48
CA LYS A 51 20.12 21.33 -2.00
C LYS A 51 21.05 21.67 -0.83
N VAL A 52 20.85 21.02 0.31
CA VAL A 52 21.79 21.07 1.43
C VAL A 52 22.61 19.78 1.42
N VAL A 53 23.95 19.92 1.39
CA VAL A 53 24.86 18.77 1.47
C VAL A 53 25.60 18.84 2.80
N CYS A 54 25.63 17.72 3.51
CA CYS A 54 26.25 17.58 4.80
C CYS A 54 27.12 16.32 4.82
N TRP A 55 28.42 16.44 5.07
CA TRP A 55 29.38 15.32 5.06
C TRP A 55 29.32 14.46 3.78
N GLY A 56 29.08 15.08 2.62
CA GLY A 56 28.94 14.38 1.35
C GLY A 56 27.57 13.73 1.12
N GLU A 57 26.62 13.86 2.04
CA GLU A 57 25.25 13.37 1.94
C GLU A 57 24.30 14.50 1.58
N LEU A 58 23.29 14.20 0.75
CA LEU A 58 22.20 15.12 0.45
C LEU A 58 21.17 15.10 1.58
N ILE A 59 20.84 16.26 2.14
CA ILE A 59 19.74 16.42 3.08
C ILE A 59 18.42 16.39 2.29
N CYS A 60 17.57 15.39 2.55
CA CYS A 60 16.35 15.15 1.81
C CYS A 60 15.17 16.02 2.31
N GLU A 61 15.06 16.21 3.63
CA GLU A 61 13.97 16.99 4.27
C GLU A 61 14.32 18.50 4.34
N SER A 62 14.89 19.04 3.27
CA SER A 62 15.38 20.41 3.19
C SER A 62 14.33 21.50 3.45
N GLU A 63 13.03 21.20 3.28
CA GLU A 63 11.94 22.13 3.62
C GLU A 63 11.55 22.09 5.11
N VAL A 64 11.68 20.93 5.75
CA VAL A 64 11.24 20.70 7.13
C VAL A 64 12.33 21.03 8.14
N LEU A 65 13.59 20.71 7.81
CA LEU A 65 14.74 20.93 8.69
C LEU A 65 14.90 22.40 9.15
N PRO A 66 14.88 23.41 8.26
CA PRO A 66 15.03 24.81 8.68
C PRO A 66 14.01 25.20 9.74
N ARG A 67 12.73 24.86 9.53
CA ARG A 67 11.65 25.13 10.48
C ARG A 67 11.86 24.45 11.84
N PHE A 68 12.38 23.22 11.83
CA PHE A 68 12.70 22.50 13.06
C PHE A 68 13.79 23.23 13.86
N TYR A 69 14.89 23.64 13.21
CA TYR A 69 15.99 24.32 13.87
C TYR A 69 15.65 25.77 14.23
N GLU A 70 14.89 26.51 13.45
CA GLU A 70 14.38 27.84 13.81
C GLU A 70 13.60 27.79 15.12
N ASN A 71 12.67 26.83 15.28
CA ASN A 71 11.90 26.63 16.52
C ASN A 71 12.78 26.33 17.74
N ARG A 72 14.01 25.85 17.52
CA ARG A 72 15.02 25.57 18.55
C ARG A 72 16.06 26.68 18.70
N LEU A 73 15.91 27.80 17.99
CA LEU A 73 16.92 28.86 17.91
C LEU A 73 18.28 28.31 17.47
N PHE A 74 18.27 27.32 16.57
CA PHE A 74 19.43 26.60 16.03
C PHE A 74 20.25 25.78 17.04
N TRP A 75 19.75 25.57 18.25
CA TRP A 75 20.41 24.67 19.19
C TRP A 75 20.41 23.23 18.65
N PRO A 76 21.55 22.52 18.80
CA PRO A 76 21.63 21.11 18.44
C PRO A 76 20.52 20.28 19.11
N ALA A 77 20.05 19.25 18.41
CA ALA A 77 19.00 18.35 18.87
C ALA A 77 19.56 17.06 19.49
N TRP A 78 20.69 16.61 19.00
CA TRP A 78 21.28 15.30 19.29
C TRP A 78 22.62 15.40 20.03
N SER A 79 23.11 16.59 20.30
CA SER A 79 24.35 16.81 20.99
C SER A 79 24.24 17.96 22.01
N ASN A 80 25.12 17.95 23.00
CA ASN A 80 25.45 19.13 23.80
C ASN A 80 26.58 19.90 23.11
N SER A 81 27.20 20.82 23.81
CA SER A 81 28.30 21.63 23.23
C SER A 81 29.58 20.84 22.92
N SER A 82 29.73 19.61 23.38
CA SER A 82 30.99 18.86 23.33
C SER A 82 30.87 17.40 22.87
N GLU A 83 29.67 16.79 23.01
CA GLU A 83 29.48 15.36 22.76
C GLU A 83 28.04 15.02 22.35
N PRO A 84 27.82 13.91 21.60
CA PRO A 84 26.50 13.40 21.30
C PRO A 84 25.74 12.97 22.57
N LEU A 85 24.41 13.15 22.55
CA LEU A 85 23.52 12.65 23.61
C LEU A 85 23.40 11.13 23.56
N THR A 86 23.09 10.49 24.67
CA THR A 86 22.91 9.03 24.76
C THR A 86 21.78 8.48 23.91
N ILE A 87 20.77 9.30 23.60
CA ILE A 87 19.66 8.96 22.71
C ILE A 87 20.12 8.59 21.28
N VAL A 88 21.29 9.09 20.85
CA VAL A 88 21.86 8.82 19.52
C VAL A 88 22.13 7.33 19.33
N ASP A 89 22.66 6.65 20.34
CA ASP A 89 22.95 5.21 20.24
C ASP A 89 21.68 4.38 20.01
N GLY A 90 20.60 4.72 20.69
CA GLY A 90 19.30 4.08 20.48
C GLY A 90 18.76 4.31 19.07
N PHE A 91 18.99 5.48 18.50
CA PHE A 91 18.54 5.76 17.14
C PHE A 91 19.41 5.05 16.08
N VAL A 92 20.74 5.06 16.24
CA VAL A 92 21.66 4.33 15.36
C VAL A 92 21.29 2.84 15.34
N HIS A 93 21.04 2.25 16.50
CA HIS A 93 20.60 0.85 16.57
C HIS A 93 19.27 0.62 15.84
N ALA A 94 18.31 1.55 15.94
CA ALA A 94 17.06 1.46 15.19
C ALA A 94 17.26 1.55 13.67
N LEU A 95 18.25 2.33 13.20
CA LEU A 95 18.60 2.39 11.77
C LEU A 95 19.33 1.11 11.31
N GLU A 96 20.14 0.49 12.14
CA GLU A 96 20.74 -0.82 11.88
C GLU A 96 19.66 -1.90 11.74
N ASP A 97 18.61 -1.82 12.58
CA ASP A 97 17.47 -2.72 12.60
C ASP A 97 16.41 -2.40 11.52
N ALA A 98 16.58 -1.35 10.70
CA ALA A 98 15.62 -0.97 9.66
C ALA A 98 15.30 -2.12 8.68
N HIS A 99 16.23 -3.05 8.52
CA HIS A 99 16.01 -4.24 7.71
C HIS A 99 14.85 -5.12 8.24
N HIS A 100 14.56 -5.15 9.53
CA HIS A 100 13.40 -5.86 10.07
C HIS A 100 12.07 -5.27 9.57
N GLU A 101 12.08 -4.00 9.19
CA GLU A 101 10.95 -3.32 8.57
C GLU A 101 10.94 -3.45 7.02
N GLY A 102 11.85 -4.21 6.42
CA GLY A 102 12.02 -4.26 4.97
C GLY A 102 12.56 -2.96 4.37
N LEU A 103 13.26 -2.17 5.19
CA LEU A 103 13.92 -0.91 4.81
C LEU A 103 15.43 -1.07 4.96
N ARG A 104 16.22 -0.13 4.42
CA ARG A 104 17.68 -0.21 4.44
C ARG A 104 18.26 0.94 5.25
N GLY A 105 19.06 0.65 6.27
CA GLY A 105 19.72 1.68 7.07
C GLY A 105 20.57 2.66 6.26
N ALA A 106 21.18 2.19 5.18
CA ALA A 106 21.95 3.01 4.27
C ALA A 106 21.14 4.15 3.59
N ASP A 107 19.82 4.01 3.49
CA ASP A 107 18.94 5.05 2.94
C ASP A 107 18.75 6.23 3.93
N TYR A 108 19.28 6.14 5.14
CA TYR A 108 19.13 7.08 6.26
C TYR A 108 20.49 7.53 6.82
N HIS A 109 21.46 7.76 5.96
CA HIS A 109 22.81 8.26 6.32
C HIS A 109 23.57 7.40 7.35
N LEU A 110 23.19 6.12 7.56
CA LEU A 110 23.72 5.30 8.65
C LEU A 110 25.25 5.21 8.63
N ASP A 111 25.86 5.00 7.45
CA ASP A 111 27.31 4.84 7.34
C ASP A 111 28.06 6.14 7.68
N SER A 112 27.55 7.29 7.22
CA SER A 112 28.11 8.62 7.50
C SER A 112 27.94 8.98 8.98
N ILE A 113 26.77 8.68 9.57
CA ILE A 113 26.52 8.86 11.02
C ILE A 113 27.50 8.03 11.86
N LYS A 114 27.69 6.75 11.50
CA LYS A 114 28.66 5.87 12.21
C LYS A 114 30.10 6.35 12.08
N SER A 115 30.49 6.85 10.90
CA SER A 115 31.82 7.43 10.69
C SER A 115 32.06 8.63 11.60
N LEU A 116 31.12 9.59 11.62
CA LEU A 116 31.21 10.79 12.48
C LEU A 116 31.24 10.45 13.97
N LEU A 117 30.42 9.49 14.41
CA LEU A 117 30.44 9.01 15.78
C LEU A 117 31.76 8.34 16.15
N GLY A 118 32.36 7.59 15.21
CA GLY A 118 33.70 7.00 15.38
C GLY A 118 34.76 8.06 15.60
N GLU A 119 34.76 9.13 14.81
CA GLU A 119 35.70 10.24 14.95
C GLU A 119 35.54 11.02 16.26
N LEU A 120 34.26 11.20 16.72
CA LEU A 120 33.97 11.91 17.96
C LEU A 120 34.38 11.12 19.20
N ARG A 121 34.22 9.79 19.18
CA ARG A 121 34.42 8.91 20.35
C ARG A 121 35.83 8.36 20.48
N MET A 122 36.53 8.17 19.36
CA MET A 122 37.90 7.64 19.31
C MET A 122 38.79 8.52 18.45
N PRO A 123 39.13 9.77 18.90
CA PRO A 123 40.07 10.59 18.16
C PRO A 123 41.41 9.86 18.04
N GLN A 124 41.96 9.79 16.85
CA GLN A 124 43.27 9.14 16.62
C GLN A 124 44.35 9.81 17.44
N ALA A 125 45.27 9.01 17.97
CA ALA A 125 46.36 9.54 18.81
C ALA A 125 47.16 10.62 18.05
N GLY A 126 47.22 11.84 18.65
CA GLY A 126 47.91 13.01 18.05
C GLY A 126 46.99 13.93 17.21
N GLN A 127 45.73 13.61 16.98
CA GLN A 127 44.78 14.53 16.37
C GLN A 127 44.15 15.46 17.41
N LYS A 128 43.87 16.70 17.02
CA LYS A 128 43.05 17.61 17.83
C LYS A 128 41.64 17.03 17.96
N ARG A 129 40.99 17.25 19.12
CA ARG A 129 39.58 16.88 19.28
C ARG A 129 38.79 17.41 18.08
N PRO A 130 37.86 16.61 17.56
CA PRO A 130 36.99 17.01 16.47
C PRO A 130 36.32 18.36 16.78
N GLY A 131 36.32 19.26 15.79
CA GLY A 131 35.76 20.60 15.97
C GLY A 131 34.23 20.59 16.03
N PRO A 132 33.61 21.71 16.44
CA PRO A 132 32.15 21.85 16.52
C PRO A 132 31.41 21.59 15.19
N SER A 133 32.11 21.64 14.05
CA SER A 133 31.58 21.33 12.73
C SER A 133 31.11 19.88 12.64
N ILE A 134 31.86 18.93 13.21
CA ILE A 134 31.48 17.50 13.17
C ILE A 134 30.21 17.25 13.98
N LEU A 135 30.02 17.92 15.11
CA LEU A 135 28.79 17.87 15.89
C LEU A 135 27.59 18.45 15.12
N ALA A 136 27.81 19.55 14.40
CA ALA A 136 26.78 20.16 13.56
C ALA A 136 26.39 19.24 12.39
N ASP A 137 27.39 18.61 11.73
CA ASP A 137 27.14 17.64 10.65
C ASP A 137 26.36 16.45 11.16
N LEU A 138 26.77 15.86 12.28
CA LEU A 138 26.08 14.74 12.90
C LEU A 138 24.64 15.08 13.29
N ASP A 139 24.41 16.27 13.86
CA ASP A 139 23.10 16.74 14.29
C ASP A 139 22.14 16.89 13.10
N LEU A 140 22.58 17.43 11.99
CA LEU A 140 21.80 17.57 10.76
C LEU A 140 21.49 16.21 10.14
N LEU A 141 22.46 15.31 10.02
CA LEU A 141 22.26 13.97 9.46
C LEU A 141 21.31 13.12 10.32
N LEU A 142 21.43 13.18 11.65
CA LEU A 142 20.52 12.47 12.56
C LEU A 142 19.09 13.02 12.46
N THR A 143 18.93 14.33 12.34
CA THR A 143 17.60 14.95 12.19
C THR A 143 16.97 14.54 10.87
N ASP A 144 17.69 14.64 9.76
CA ASP A 144 17.21 14.23 8.43
C ASP A 144 16.86 12.73 8.42
N ALA A 145 17.77 11.89 8.91
CA ALA A 145 17.54 10.45 9.05
C ALA A 145 16.27 10.12 9.84
N PHE A 146 16.04 10.81 10.96
CA PHE A 146 14.83 10.58 11.77
C PHE A 146 13.57 10.96 11.02
N LEU A 147 13.55 12.12 10.37
CA LEU A 147 12.39 12.61 9.62
C LEU A 147 12.06 11.67 8.46
N ILE A 148 13.07 11.29 7.66
CA ILE A 148 12.88 10.38 6.52
C ILE A 148 12.44 9.00 7.00
N TYR A 149 13.15 8.40 7.97
CA TYR A 149 12.84 7.05 8.45
C TYR A 149 11.44 6.98 9.06
N THR A 150 11.08 7.96 9.88
CA THR A 150 9.73 8.06 10.47
C THR A 150 8.65 8.24 9.41
N SER A 151 8.91 9.09 8.38
CA SER A 151 8.01 9.25 7.23
C SER A 151 7.80 7.92 6.49
N HIS A 152 8.87 7.18 6.25
CA HIS A 152 8.81 5.88 5.57
C HIS A 152 8.10 4.80 6.39
N LEU A 153 8.23 4.81 7.71
CA LEU A 153 7.47 3.92 8.59
C LEU A 153 5.98 4.21 8.58
N LEU A 154 5.59 5.50 8.54
CA LEU A 154 4.20 5.96 8.58
C LEU A 154 3.47 5.86 7.25
N ASN A 155 4.13 6.21 6.16
CA ASN A 155 3.50 6.46 4.86
C ASN A 155 4.03 5.56 3.74
N GLY A 156 5.07 4.78 4.02
CA GLY A 156 5.84 4.04 3.02
C GLY A 156 6.97 4.87 2.42
N ARG A 157 7.96 4.17 1.89
CA ARG A 157 9.13 4.74 1.21
C ARG A 157 8.80 5.20 -0.22
N VAL A 158 7.83 4.55 -0.84
CA VAL A 158 7.44 4.78 -2.24
C VAL A 158 6.06 5.45 -2.28
N ASP A 159 5.97 6.61 -2.94
CA ASP A 159 4.66 7.19 -3.25
C ASP A 159 3.99 6.34 -4.34
N PRO A 160 2.82 5.72 -4.05
CA PRO A 160 2.10 4.89 -5.01
C PRO A 160 1.72 5.62 -6.30
N VAL A 161 1.65 6.95 -6.30
CA VAL A 161 1.33 7.77 -7.48
C VAL A 161 2.50 7.77 -8.47
N THR A 162 3.73 7.86 -7.99
CA THR A 162 4.94 7.95 -8.85
C THR A 162 5.14 6.69 -9.68
N ILE A 163 4.83 5.52 -9.13
CA ILE A 163 4.94 4.22 -9.80
C ILE A 163 3.64 3.77 -10.48
N ARG A 164 2.62 4.64 -10.52
CA ARG A 164 1.30 4.33 -11.09
C ARG A 164 0.69 3.03 -10.53
N ALA A 165 0.80 2.82 -9.23
CA ALA A 165 0.34 1.61 -8.55
C ALA A 165 -1.18 1.38 -8.62
N GLU A 166 -1.94 2.32 -9.20
CA GLU A 166 -3.42 2.33 -9.17
C GLU A 166 -3.96 2.16 -7.74
N TRP A 167 -3.27 2.78 -6.79
CA TRP A 167 -3.58 2.80 -5.37
C TRP A 167 -4.09 4.17 -4.96
N TYR A 168 -5.30 4.24 -4.44
CA TYR A 168 -6.00 5.49 -4.15
C TYR A 168 -6.60 5.50 -2.74
N VAL A 169 -6.07 4.68 -1.85
CA VAL A 169 -6.39 4.75 -0.42
C VAL A 169 -5.71 5.97 0.17
N LYS A 170 -6.45 6.75 0.96
CA LYS A 170 -5.92 7.95 1.60
C LYS A 170 -5.15 7.56 2.87
N SER A 171 -3.87 7.93 2.94
CA SER A 171 -3.09 7.91 4.18
C SER A 171 -3.33 9.17 5.01
N GLN A 172 -3.05 9.13 6.29
CA GLN A 172 -3.05 10.30 7.16
C GLN A 172 -1.68 10.98 7.11
N LYS A 173 -1.67 12.34 7.09
CA LYS A 173 -0.44 13.10 7.23
C LYS A 173 -0.11 13.24 8.72
N ALA A 174 1.10 12.85 9.11
CA ALA A 174 1.61 13.04 10.45
C ALA A 174 2.51 14.28 10.52
N ASP A 175 2.55 14.94 11.67
CA ASP A 175 3.51 16.01 11.96
C ASP A 175 4.83 15.40 12.43
N LEU A 176 5.76 15.21 11.50
CA LEU A 176 7.07 14.60 11.76
C LEU A 176 7.92 15.44 12.74
N VAL A 177 7.78 16.79 12.71
CA VAL A 177 8.48 17.68 13.64
C VAL A 177 7.99 17.49 15.07
N ALA A 178 6.68 17.35 15.26
CA ALA A 178 6.10 17.07 16.56
C ALA A 178 6.53 15.69 17.11
N LEU A 179 6.64 14.69 16.22
CA LEU A 179 7.14 13.35 16.59
C LEU A 179 8.61 13.39 17.02
N LEU A 180 9.46 14.08 16.25
CA LEU A 180 10.87 14.26 16.63
C LEU A 180 11.00 14.99 17.95
N LYS A 181 10.27 16.10 18.14
CA LYS A 181 10.27 16.83 19.41
C LYS A 181 9.88 15.92 20.57
N THR A 182 8.83 15.15 20.42
CA THR A 182 8.39 14.20 21.47
C THR A 182 9.45 13.15 21.80
N ALA A 183 10.14 12.61 20.77
CA ALA A 183 11.23 11.65 20.95
C ALA A 183 12.40 12.24 21.73
N LEU A 184 12.79 13.48 21.40
CA LEU A 184 13.88 14.18 22.08
C LEU A 184 13.52 14.57 23.51
N ASP A 185 12.32 15.12 23.74
CA ASP A 185 11.84 15.54 25.06
C ASP A 185 11.68 14.34 26.02
N SER A 186 11.24 13.18 25.50
CA SER A 186 11.09 11.95 26.30
C SER A 186 12.40 11.15 26.44
N ASN A 187 13.44 11.50 25.69
CA ASN A 187 14.68 10.74 25.55
C ASN A 187 14.43 9.26 25.14
N ASP A 188 13.41 9.02 24.31
CA ASP A 188 12.97 7.68 23.92
C ASP A 188 12.60 7.64 22.42
N VAL A 189 13.65 7.52 21.59
CA VAL A 189 13.48 7.38 20.13
C VAL A 189 12.78 6.08 19.77
N LYS A 190 13.07 4.99 20.50
CA LYS A 190 12.50 3.67 20.20
C LYS A 190 10.98 3.71 20.25
N LYS A 191 10.42 4.27 21.31
CA LYS A 191 8.96 4.41 21.47
C LYS A 191 8.35 5.31 20.40
N ALA A 192 9.05 6.38 20.01
CA ALA A 192 8.57 7.26 18.95
C ALA A 192 8.50 6.52 17.59
N LEU A 193 9.50 5.70 17.26
CA LEU A 193 9.52 4.88 16.04
C LEU A 193 8.50 3.74 16.09
N GLU A 194 8.33 3.09 17.25
CA GLU A 194 7.27 2.09 17.45
C GLU A 194 5.89 2.69 17.19
N ASN A 195 5.62 3.90 17.68
CA ASN A 195 4.36 4.62 17.43
C ASN A 195 4.19 5.05 15.96
N ALA A 196 5.28 5.22 15.22
CA ALA A 196 5.27 5.52 13.79
C ALA A 196 5.08 4.27 12.92
N THR A 197 5.39 3.09 13.45
CA THR A 197 5.23 1.83 12.74
C THR A 197 3.74 1.49 12.60
N SER A 198 3.38 0.82 11.50
CA SER A 198 1.99 0.40 11.24
C SER A 198 1.44 -0.46 12.40
N ASN A 199 0.31 -0.06 12.97
CA ASN A 199 -0.36 -0.73 14.07
C ASN A 199 -1.17 -1.96 13.63
N HIS A 200 -1.19 -2.28 12.34
CA HIS A 200 -1.95 -3.41 11.83
C HIS A 200 -1.29 -4.75 12.20
N GLU A 201 -2.07 -5.66 12.77
CA GLU A 201 -1.60 -7.00 13.10
C GLU A 201 -1.08 -7.76 11.87
N GLY A 202 -1.69 -7.53 10.68
CA GLY A 202 -1.22 -8.10 9.41
C GLY A 202 0.21 -7.66 9.05
N TYR A 203 0.56 -6.39 9.32
CA TYR A 203 1.91 -5.89 9.16
C TYR A 203 2.88 -6.54 10.13
N ALA A 204 2.53 -6.61 11.42
CA ALA A 204 3.35 -7.24 12.44
C ALA A 204 3.62 -8.72 12.14
N ARG A 205 2.63 -9.43 11.59
CA ARG A 205 2.81 -10.83 11.15
C ARG A 205 3.77 -10.93 9.96
N LEU A 206 3.65 -10.06 8.94
CA LEU A 206 4.58 -10.02 7.81
C LEU A 206 6.02 -9.74 8.25
N ARG A 207 6.21 -8.82 9.20
CA ARG A 207 7.53 -8.53 9.78
C ARG A 207 8.19 -9.76 10.39
N ARG A 208 7.44 -10.58 11.15
CA ARG A 208 7.95 -11.85 11.71
C ARG A 208 8.30 -12.84 10.61
N VAL A 209 7.47 -12.94 9.58
CA VAL A 209 7.70 -13.83 8.42
C VAL A 209 8.90 -13.35 7.61
N LEU A 210 9.11 -12.05 7.43
CA LEU A 210 10.29 -11.50 6.76
C LEU A 210 11.58 -11.98 7.43
N ALA A 211 11.67 -11.87 8.75
CA ALA A 211 12.82 -12.36 9.51
C ALA A 211 13.04 -13.88 9.32
N HIS A 212 11.95 -14.66 9.33
CA HIS A 212 12.02 -16.11 9.08
C HIS A 212 12.56 -16.44 7.68
N TYR A 213 12.06 -15.78 6.63
CA TYR A 213 12.50 -16.03 5.25
C TYR A 213 13.92 -15.57 5.00
N ARG A 214 14.36 -14.48 5.63
CA ARG A 214 15.78 -14.06 5.59
C ARG A 214 16.70 -15.10 6.24
N GLY A 215 16.31 -15.63 7.39
CA GLY A 215 17.06 -16.74 8.01
C GLY A 215 17.12 -18.00 7.13
N ILE A 216 16.10 -18.26 6.29
CA ILE A 216 16.18 -19.33 5.28
C ILE A 216 17.20 -18.96 4.19
N ALA A 217 17.18 -17.72 3.68
CA ALA A 217 18.13 -17.24 2.66
C ALA A 217 19.59 -17.30 3.15
N GLU A 218 19.85 -16.87 4.39
CA GLU A 218 21.19 -16.93 5.03
C GLU A 218 21.74 -18.35 5.13
N ARG A 219 20.87 -19.36 5.26
CA ARG A 219 21.24 -20.78 5.24
C ARG A 219 21.34 -21.36 3.82
N GLY A 220 21.32 -20.54 2.77
CA GLY A 220 21.45 -20.95 1.38
C GLY A 220 20.12 -21.18 0.64
N GLY A 221 18.98 -20.83 1.28
CA GLY A 221 17.66 -20.93 0.67
C GLY A 221 17.20 -22.35 0.36
N TRP A 222 16.52 -22.52 -0.75
CA TRP A 222 16.08 -23.83 -1.25
C TRP A 222 16.47 -24.03 -2.71
N GLY A 223 16.82 -25.29 -3.05
CA GLY A 223 17.19 -25.68 -4.40
C GLY A 223 16.02 -25.67 -5.38
N LYS A 224 16.35 -25.55 -6.66
CA LYS A 224 15.39 -25.62 -7.76
C LYS A 224 15.04 -27.06 -8.09
N LEU A 225 13.76 -27.38 -8.17
CA LEU A 225 13.25 -28.66 -8.65
C LEU A 225 13.35 -28.71 -10.18
N VAL A 226 14.13 -29.68 -10.71
CA VAL A 226 14.34 -29.83 -12.15
C VAL A 226 13.33 -30.76 -12.80
N GLY A 227 13.17 -30.63 -14.14
CA GLY A 227 12.28 -31.45 -14.95
C GLY A 227 10.86 -30.87 -15.06
N LYS A 228 10.16 -31.28 -16.12
CA LYS A 228 8.81 -30.76 -16.47
C LYS A 228 7.69 -31.78 -16.22
N GLN A 229 8.03 -33.04 -15.93
CA GLN A 229 7.02 -34.08 -15.69
C GLN A 229 6.29 -33.82 -14.37
N LYS A 230 4.99 -34.06 -14.35
CA LYS A 230 4.20 -33.99 -13.13
C LYS A 230 4.71 -34.99 -12.09
N MET A 231 4.51 -34.70 -10.81
CA MET A 231 4.74 -35.61 -9.70
C MET A 231 3.42 -35.80 -8.95
N ALA A 232 3.07 -37.03 -8.65
CA ALA A 232 1.82 -37.38 -8.00
C ALA A 232 2.02 -38.60 -7.09
N LYS A 233 1.01 -38.90 -6.28
CA LYS A 233 1.00 -40.06 -5.38
C LYS A 233 1.40 -41.35 -6.07
N ARG A 234 2.27 -42.11 -5.43
CA ARG A 234 2.95 -43.37 -5.86
C ARG A 234 4.13 -43.18 -6.81
N ASP A 235 4.47 -41.97 -7.23
CA ASP A 235 5.73 -41.70 -7.89
C ASP A 235 6.90 -41.87 -6.90
N SER A 236 8.10 -42.23 -7.39
CA SER A 236 9.29 -42.40 -6.56
C SER A 236 10.55 -41.90 -7.28
N GLY A 237 11.61 -41.73 -6.52
CA GLY A 237 12.93 -41.36 -7.02
C GLY A 237 13.44 -40.00 -6.53
N GLU A 238 14.64 -39.63 -6.98
CA GLU A 238 15.37 -38.42 -6.50
C GLU A 238 14.55 -37.11 -6.56
N ARG A 239 13.70 -36.97 -7.57
CA ARG A 239 12.82 -35.77 -7.69
C ARG A 239 11.80 -35.70 -6.57
N ILE A 240 11.31 -36.83 -6.07
CA ILE A 240 10.36 -36.89 -4.96
C ILE A 240 11.08 -36.55 -3.66
N LEU A 241 12.30 -37.06 -3.48
CA LEU A 241 13.13 -36.68 -2.33
C LEU A 241 13.43 -35.17 -2.34
N ALA A 242 13.77 -34.60 -3.50
CA ALA A 242 14.00 -33.15 -3.65
C ALA A 242 12.72 -32.32 -3.35
N LEU A 243 11.54 -32.80 -3.79
CA LEU A 243 10.25 -32.16 -3.48
C LEU A 243 9.97 -32.18 -1.97
N ARG A 244 10.20 -33.32 -1.31
CA ARG A 244 10.01 -33.47 0.13
C ARG A 244 10.89 -32.47 0.89
N ASN A 245 12.18 -32.42 0.58
CA ASN A 245 13.12 -31.47 1.16
C ASN A 245 12.70 -30.02 0.92
N ARG A 246 12.22 -29.70 -0.29
CA ARG A 246 11.72 -28.36 -0.61
C ARG A 246 10.53 -27.95 0.26
N LEU A 247 9.59 -28.86 0.50
CA LEU A 247 8.40 -28.59 1.33
C LEU A 247 8.72 -28.55 2.83
N ILE A 248 9.74 -29.28 3.29
CA ILE A 248 10.27 -29.16 4.66
C ILE A 248 10.87 -27.77 4.87
N HIS A 249 11.73 -27.30 3.95
CA HIS A 249 12.34 -25.97 4.05
C HIS A 249 11.33 -24.82 4.04
N SER A 250 10.21 -24.99 3.36
CA SER A 250 9.15 -23.97 3.32
C SER A 250 8.10 -24.11 4.43
N GLY A 251 8.24 -25.09 5.33
CA GLY A 251 7.34 -25.31 6.46
C GLY A 251 6.02 -25.98 6.09
N ASP A 252 5.89 -26.51 4.87
CA ASP A 252 4.66 -27.18 4.42
C ASP A 252 4.59 -28.65 4.86
N PHE A 253 5.68 -29.21 5.33
CA PHE A 253 5.74 -30.57 5.85
C PHE A 253 5.52 -30.57 7.38
N GLY A 254 4.59 -31.40 7.87
CA GLY A 254 4.11 -31.32 9.26
C GLY A 254 5.07 -31.87 10.33
N SER A 255 6.07 -32.70 9.98
CA SER A 255 7.04 -33.24 10.92
C SER A 255 8.40 -32.53 10.79
N LYS A 256 9.04 -32.27 11.94
CA LYS A 256 10.42 -31.75 11.99
C LYS A 256 11.45 -32.84 11.68
N GLU A 257 11.07 -34.08 11.79
CA GLU A 257 11.89 -35.22 11.40
C GLU A 257 11.71 -35.44 9.91
N SER A 258 12.82 -35.38 9.16
CA SER A 258 12.83 -35.65 7.73
C SER A 258 12.42 -37.12 7.53
N PRO A 259 11.20 -37.43 7.07
CA PRO A 259 10.90 -38.82 6.72
C PRO A 259 11.80 -39.19 5.57
N GLU A 260 12.69 -40.12 5.80
CA GLU A 260 13.54 -40.71 4.76
C GLU A 260 12.63 -41.46 3.79
N GLY A 261 12.71 -41.11 2.51
CA GLY A 261 11.99 -41.83 1.46
C GLY A 261 11.80 -41.01 0.20
N ASP A 262 11.98 -41.70 -0.90
CA ASP A 262 11.78 -41.18 -2.25
C ASP A 262 10.38 -41.48 -2.83
N LEU A 263 9.43 -41.93 -1.97
CA LEU A 263 8.06 -42.25 -2.37
C LEU A 263 7.12 -41.02 -2.14
N PHE A 264 6.31 -40.74 -3.13
CA PHE A 264 5.21 -39.77 -3.00
C PHE A 264 4.03 -40.45 -2.25
N ASP A 265 4.06 -40.37 -0.93
CA ASP A 265 3.07 -40.93 0.00
C ASP A 265 1.93 -39.96 0.33
N ASP A 266 1.03 -40.36 1.22
CA ASP A 266 -0.12 -39.55 1.67
C ASP A 266 0.33 -38.27 2.41
N GLU A 267 1.41 -38.33 3.16
CA GLU A 267 1.94 -37.20 3.92
C GLU A 267 2.50 -36.12 2.97
N LEU A 268 3.26 -36.55 1.95
CA LEU A 268 3.76 -35.65 0.92
C LEU A 268 2.63 -35.07 0.07
N GLU A 269 1.59 -35.86 -0.27
CA GLU A 269 0.38 -35.34 -0.93
C GLU A 269 -0.28 -34.25 -0.08
N SER A 270 -0.41 -34.46 1.23
CA SER A 270 -0.98 -33.48 2.16
C SER A 270 -0.14 -32.22 2.24
N ALA A 271 1.20 -32.33 2.25
CA ALA A 271 2.12 -31.22 2.21
C ALA A 271 2.00 -30.41 0.89
N VAL A 272 1.87 -31.10 -0.26
CA VAL A 272 1.63 -30.45 -1.56
C VAL A 272 0.31 -29.69 -1.55
N ARG A 273 -0.78 -30.26 -1.01
CA ARG A 273 -2.08 -29.58 -0.89
C ARG A 273 -1.99 -28.35 0.00
N ARG A 274 -1.27 -28.39 1.13
CA ARG A 274 -1.03 -27.21 1.98
C ARG A 274 -0.26 -26.13 1.21
N PHE A 275 0.83 -26.52 0.54
CA PHE A 275 1.59 -25.61 -0.31
C PHE A 275 0.71 -24.97 -1.39
N GLN A 276 -0.07 -25.76 -2.13
CA GLN A 276 -0.97 -25.28 -3.16
C GLN A 276 -1.99 -24.27 -2.60
N GLY A 277 -2.61 -24.58 -1.46
CA GLY A 277 -3.58 -23.71 -0.79
C GLY A 277 -3.01 -22.34 -0.48
N ARG A 278 -1.87 -22.30 0.22
CA ARG A 278 -1.25 -21.03 0.60
C ARG A 278 -0.60 -20.28 -0.57
N HIS A 279 -0.49 -20.89 -1.75
CA HIS A 279 -0.06 -20.24 -2.99
C HIS A 279 -1.21 -19.95 -3.97
N GLY A 280 -2.47 -20.12 -3.54
CA GLY A 280 -3.65 -19.83 -4.37
C GLY A 280 -3.78 -20.73 -5.59
N LEU A 281 -3.26 -21.95 -5.52
CA LEU A 281 -3.33 -22.97 -6.57
C LEU A 281 -4.48 -23.95 -6.31
N ALA A 282 -4.85 -24.75 -7.33
CA ALA A 282 -5.78 -25.86 -7.14
C ALA A 282 -5.16 -26.89 -6.19
N GLN A 283 -5.87 -27.23 -5.11
CA GLN A 283 -5.40 -28.15 -4.07
C GLN A 283 -5.68 -29.61 -4.47
N ASP A 284 -5.14 -30.02 -5.62
CA ASP A 284 -5.32 -31.37 -6.17
C ASP A 284 -4.28 -32.39 -5.67
N GLY A 285 -3.24 -31.93 -4.97
CA GLY A 285 -2.14 -32.76 -4.48
C GLY A 285 -1.16 -33.22 -5.57
N VAL A 286 -1.25 -32.68 -6.78
CA VAL A 286 -0.40 -33.02 -7.91
C VAL A 286 0.57 -31.88 -8.19
N VAL A 287 1.87 -32.14 -8.28
CA VAL A 287 2.85 -31.13 -8.70
C VAL A 287 2.86 -31.05 -10.23
N GLY A 288 1.91 -30.28 -10.75
CA GLY A 288 1.84 -29.89 -12.15
C GLY A 288 2.70 -28.65 -12.44
N PRO A 289 2.63 -28.09 -13.69
CA PRO A 289 3.44 -26.94 -14.09
C PRO A 289 3.32 -25.72 -13.17
N ALA A 290 2.09 -25.33 -12.81
CA ALA A 290 1.85 -24.17 -11.94
C ALA A 290 2.39 -24.38 -10.51
N THR A 291 2.25 -25.60 -9.96
CA THR A 291 2.79 -25.94 -8.64
C THR A 291 4.32 -25.95 -8.68
N LEU A 292 4.91 -26.50 -9.74
CA LEU A 292 6.36 -26.52 -9.91
C LEU A 292 6.95 -25.12 -10.07
N GLU A 293 6.28 -24.24 -10.82
CA GLU A 293 6.66 -22.84 -10.95
C GLU A 293 6.66 -22.13 -9.59
N ALA A 294 5.61 -22.29 -8.79
CA ALA A 294 5.51 -21.71 -7.45
C ALA A 294 6.57 -22.27 -6.47
N LEU A 295 6.88 -23.57 -6.55
CA LEU A 295 7.95 -24.22 -5.76
C LEU A 295 9.34 -23.69 -6.13
N ASN A 296 9.54 -23.34 -7.39
CA ASN A 296 10.81 -22.87 -7.92
C ASN A 296 11.05 -21.36 -7.79
N VAL A 297 10.12 -20.60 -7.21
CA VAL A 297 10.37 -19.20 -6.88
C VAL A 297 11.47 -19.14 -5.81
N PRO A 298 12.59 -18.44 -6.05
CA PRO A 298 13.68 -18.30 -5.08
C PRO A 298 13.22 -17.66 -3.77
N VAL A 299 13.92 -17.93 -2.68
CA VAL A 299 13.59 -17.35 -1.37
C VAL A 299 13.74 -15.82 -1.38
N GLU A 300 14.71 -15.30 -2.11
CA GLU A 300 14.94 -13.87 -2.30
C GLU A 300 13.73 -13.17 -2.96
N GLU A 301 13.11 -13.80 -3.94
CA GLU A 301 11.88 -13.28 -4.57
C GLU A 301 10.68 -13.32 -3.59
N ARG A 302 10.63 -14.31 -2.69
CA ARG A 302 9.60 -14.32 -1.62
C ARG A 302 9.85 -13.24 -0.59
N ILE A 303 11.12 -12.96 -0.24
CA ILE A 303 11.49 -11.83 0.60
C ILE A 303 11.04 -10.52 -0.03
N ARG A 304 11.37 -10.28 -1.31
CA ARG A 304 10.90 -9.08 -2.04
C ARG A 304 9.38 -8.98 -2.06
N GLN A 305 8.68 -10.08 -2.29
CA GLN A 305 7.21 -10.11 -2.27
C GLN A 305 6.65 -9.73 -0.89
N ILE A 306 7.28 -10.16 0.19
CA ILE A 306 6.92 -9.76 1.56
C ILE A 306 7.16 -8.26 1.76
N GLU A 307 8.34 -7.75 1.40
CA GLU A 307 8.72 -6.33 1.52
C GLU A 307 7.78 -5.41 0.75
N VAL A 308 7.42 -5.77 -0.49
CA VAL A 308 6.42 -5.08 -1.32
C VAL A 308 5.06 -5.00 -0.62
N ASN A 309 4.65 -6.06 0.08
CA ASN A 309 3.37 -6.06 0.78
C ASN A 309 3.45 -5.34 2.15
N MET A 310 4.60 -5.34 2.81
CA MET A 310 4.83 -4.47 3.98
C MET A 310 4.75 -2.99 3.58
N GLU A 311 5.30 -2.63 2.42
CA GLU A 311 5.17 -1.27 1.88
C GLU A 311 3.69 -0.89 1.65
N ARG A 312 2.89 -1.76 1.05
CA ARG A 312 1.45 -1.55 0.85
C ARG A 312 0.66 -1.39 2.16
N TRP A 313 1.09 -2.03 3.25
CA TRP A 313 0.50 -1.83 4.56
C TRP A 313 0.76 -0.42 5.11
N ARG A 314 1.91 0.18 4.84
CA ARG A 314 2.24 1.55 5.25
C ARG A 314 1.40 2.59 4.52
N TRP A 315 0.92 2.29 3.30
CA TRP A 315 0.01 3.16 2.55
C TRP A 315 -1.41 3.19 3.11
N LEU A 316 -1.74 2.38 4.09
CA LEU A 316 -3.04 2.38 4.74
C LEU A 316 -3.09 3.38 5.89
N PRO A 317 -4.29 3.91 6.23
CA PRO A 317 -4.45 4.65 7.48
C PRO A 317 -4.14 3.75 8.68
N GLN A 318 -3.68 4.32 9.78
CA GLN A 318 -3.29 3.58 10.99
C GLN A 318 -4.44 2.75 11.61
N THR A 319 -5.67 3.03 11.24
CA THR A 319 -6.83 2.20 11.59
C THR A 319 -7.78 2.09 10.42
N LEU A 320 -8.30 0.89 10.17
CA LEU A 320 -9.34 0.63 9.18
C LEU A 320 -10.75 0.71 9.78
N GLY A 321 -10.86 0.96 11.08
CA GLY A 321 -12.10 0.92 11.84
C GLY A 321 -12.35 -0.45 12.48
N THR A 322 -13.40 -0.52 13.29
CA THR A 322 -13.78 -1.77 13.98
C THR A 322 -14.60 -2.70 13.08
N ARG A 323 -15.26 -2.15 12.03
CA ARG A 323 -16.12 -2.89 11.11
C ARG A 323 -15.91 -2.40 9.69
N TYR A 324 -15.51 -3.29 8.79
CA TYR A 324 -15.26 -2.96 7.37
C TYR A 324 -15.32 -4.18 6.46
N LEU A 325 -15.49 -3.92 5.16
CA LEU A 325 -15.35 -4.92 4.11
C LEU A 325 -13.94 -4.82 3.52
N LEU A 326 -13.29 -5.96 3.33
CA LEU A 326 -11.97 -6.06 2.74
C LEU A 326 -12.02 -6.94 1.49
N VAL A 327 -11.73 -6.38 0.34
CA VAL A 327 -11.53 -7.15 -0.90
C VAL A 327 -10.03 -7.23 -1.18
N ASN A 328 -9.47 -8.44 -1.15
CA ASN A 328 -8.13 -8.66 -1.68
C ASN A 328 -8.23 -9.11 -3.14
N ILE A 329 -7.88 -8.20 -4.06
CA ILE A 329 -7.96 -8.42 -5.51
C ILE A 329 -7.15 -9.64 -5.93
N ALA A 330 -5.90 -9.78 -5.46
CA ALA A 330 -5.01 -10.86 -5.86
C ALA A 330 -5.44 -12.23 -5.29
N ASN A 331 -6.19 -12.25 -4.16
CA ASN A 331 -6.77 -13.46 -3.57
C ASN A 331 -8.15 -13.80 -4.14
N PHE A 332 -8.78 -12.87 -4.88
CA PHE A 332 -10.17 -13.06 -5.34
C PHE A 332 -11.15 -13.33 -4.20
N GLU A 333 -11.04 -12.59 -3.12
CA GLU A 333 -11.83 -12.80 -1.90
C GLU A 333 -12.34 -11.48 -1.33
N LEU A 334 -13.55 -11.53 -0.77
CA LEU A 334 -14.12 -10.50 0.07
C LEU A 334 -14.28 -11.06 1.49
N GLY A 335 -13.74 -10.36 2.47
CA GLY A 335 -13.94 -10.60 3.88
C GLY A 335 -14.77 -9.50 4.54
N VAL A 336 -15.63 -9.87 5.46
CA VAL A 336 -16.27 -8.97 6.42
C VAL A 336 -15.46 -9.02 7.70
N MET A 337 -14.99 -7.87 8.14
CA MET A 337 -14.12 -7.73 9.31
C MET A 337 -14.87 -7.07 10.46
N GLU A 338 -14.78 -7.64 11.65
CA GLU A 338 -15.18 -7.04 12.92
C GLU A 338 -14.06 -7.22 13.95
N ASP A 339 -13.67 -6.14 14.60
CA ASP A 339 -12.60 -6.14 15.60
C ASP A 339 -11.35 -6.93 15.18
N SER A 340 -10.93 -6.71 13.91
CA SER A 340 -9.78 -7.35 13.26
C SER A 340 -9.93 -8.85 13.01
N ARG A 341 -11.13 -9.43 13.11
CA ARG A 341 -11.42 -10.84 12.82
C ARG A 341 -12.32 -10.98 11.60
N HIS A 342 -12.13 -12.06 10.85
CA HIS A 342 -13.02 -12.44 9.78
C HIS A 342 -14.33 -13.04 10.36
N VAL A 343 -15.46 -12.33 10.19
CA VAL A 343 -16.80 -12.86 10.57
C VAL A 343 -17.53 -13.50 9.39
N MET A 344 -17.15 -13.14 8.16
CA MET A 344 -17.65 -13.77 6.93
C MET A 344 -16.57 -13.68 5.86
N SER A 345 -16.43 -14.70 5.02
CA SER A 345 -15.62 -14.64 3.81
C SER A 345 -16.37 -15.25 2.62
N MET A 346 -16.06 -14.78 1.42
CA MET A 346 -16.64 -15.26 0.18
C MET A 346 -15.71 -15.03 -1.01
N ARG A 347 -15.85 -15.88 -2.01
CA ARG A 347 -15.12 -15.73 -3.27
C ARG A 347 -15.58 -14.50 -4.03
N ALA A 348 -14.63 -13.83 -4.71
CA ALA A 348 -14.90 -12.68 -5.54
C ALA A 348 -14.33 -12.88 -6.96
N ILE A 349 -14.94 -12.21 -7.94
CA ILE A 349 -14.46 -12.12 -9.31
C ILE A 349 -14.09 -10.66 -9.56
N VAL A 350 -12.87 -10.42 -10.01
CA VAL A 350 -12.32 -9.07 -10.24
C VAL A 350 -12.10 -8.79 -11.72
N GLY A 351 -11.63 -7.60 -12.04
CA GLY A 351 -11.38 -7.16 -13.42
C GLY A 351 -10.34 -7.98 -14.15
N LYS A 352 -10.51 -8.08 -15.49
CA LYS A 352 -9.52 -8.65 -16.41
C LYS A 352 -8.22 -7.81 -16.39
N PRO A 353 -7.06 -8.34 -16.83
CA PRO A 353 -5.78 -7.60 -16.82
C PRO A 353 -5.79 -6.27 -17.57
N TYR A 354 -6.65 -6.13 -18.58
CA TYR A 354 -6.83 -4.89 -19.35
C TYR A 354 -8.04 -4.03 -18.91
N GLN A 355 -8.78 -4.47 -17.89
CA GLN A 355 -9.91 -3.79 -17.24
C GLN A 355 -9.79 -3.98 -15.73
N ARG A 356 -8.69 -3.48 -15.18
CA ARG A 356 -8.26 -3.74 -13.80
C ARG A 356 -9.23 -3.15 -12.78
N THR A 357 -9.40 -3.84 -11.67
CA THR A 357 -9.99 -3.27 -10.46
C THR A 357 -8.95 -2.40 -9.76
N PRO A 358 -9.20 -1.10 -9.53
CA PRO A 358 -8.29 -0.23 -8.79
C PRO A 358 -8.30 -0.56 -7.29
N ALA A 359 -7.22 -0.22 -6.58
CA ALA A 359 -7.16 -0.28 -5.12
C ALA A 359 -7.57 1.08 -4.53
N PHE A 360 -8.63 1.12 -3.72
CA PHE A 360 -9.16 2.32 -3.08
C PHE A 360 -10.07 1.97 -1.91
N ASN A 361 -10.49 2.96 -1.16
CA ASN A 361 -11.54 2.81 -0.17
C ASN A 361 -12.71 3.78 -0.41
N ALA A 362 -13.89 3.35 -0.01
CA ALA A 362 -15.11 4.16 -0.05
C ALA A 362 -16.15 3.63 0.95
N GLU A 363 -17.13 4.44 1.29
CA GLU A 363 -18.19 4.07 2.21
C GLU A 363 -19.40 3.47 1.46
N MET A 364 -19.84 2.28 1.84
CA MET A 364 -21.03 1.64 1.31
C MET A 364 -22.26 2.12 2.08
N THR A 365 -23.19 2.74 1.36
CA THR A 365 -24.31 3.46 1.95
C THR A 365 -25.68 2.87 1.61
N TYR A 366 -25.78 2.12 0.50
CA TYR A 366 -27.04 1.49 0.10
C TYR A 366 -26.81 0.27 -0.80
N LEU A 367 -27.81 -0.57 -0.91
CA LEU A 367 -27.85 -1.66 -1.87
C LEU A 367 -29.11 -1.53 -2.75
N VAL A 368 -29.10 -2.21 -3.89
CA VAL A 368 -30.23 -2.28 -4.82
C VAL A 368 -30.58 -3.75 -5.03
N VAL A 369 -31.83 -4.10 -4.73
CA VAL A 369 -32.42 -5.40 -5.02
C VAL A 369 -33.06 -5.36 -6.41
N ASN A 370 -32.93 -6.41 -7.20
CA ASN A 370 -33.37 -6.50 -8.59
C ASN A 370 -32.88 -5.33 -9.46
N PRO A 371 -31.57 -5.07 -9.50
CA PRO A 371 -31.04 -3.91 -10.20
C PRO A 371 -31.27 -4.00 -11.71
N TYR A 372 -31.62 -2.88 -12.33
CA TYR A 372 -31.39 -2.72 -13.76
C TYR A 372 -29.89 -2.60 -14.03
N TRP A 373 -29.40 -3.21 -15.10
CA TRP A 373 -28.05 -2.97 -15.56
C TRP A 373 -28.02 -1.96 -16.69
N ASN A 374 -27.66 -0.72 -16.36
CA ASN A 374 -27.32 0.27 -17.37
C ASN A 374 -25.95 -0.10 -17.94
N VAL A 375 -25.94 -0.56 -19.19
CA VAL A 375 -24.73 -1.05 -19.84
C VAL A 375 -23.77 0.11 -20.10
N PRO A 376 -22.52 0.03 -19.60
CA PRO A 376 -21.51 1.03 -19.94
C PRO A 376 -21.31 1.13 -21.47
N SER A 377 -21.15 2.37 -21.96
CA SER A 377 -21.07 2.62 -23.40
C SER A 377 -19.97 1.83 -24.11
N ASP A 378 -18.85 1.61 -23.44
CA ASP A 378 -17.74 0.81 -23.98
C ASP A 378 -18.11 -0.66 -24.15
N ILE A 379 -18.80 -1.25 -23.18
CA ILE A 379 -19.29 -2.63 -23.25
C ILE A 379 -20.36 -2.73 -24.36
N ALA A 380 -21.29 -1.77 -24.41
CA ALA A 380 -22.30 -1.73 -25.45
C ALA A 380 -21.67 -1.73 -26.84
N ARG A 381 -20.73 -0.83 -27.13
CA ARG A 381 -20.09 -0.68 -28.43
C ARG A 381 -19.15 -1.83 -28.80
N LYS A 382 -18.27 -2.22 -27.87
CA LYS A 382 -17.17 -3.13 -28.17
C LYS A 382 -17.57 -4.61 -28.08
N GLU A 383 -18.56 -4.92 -27.24
CA GLU A 383 -18.95 -6.32 -26.98
C GLU A 383 -20.37 -6.63 -27.43
N MET A 384 -21.38 -5.79 -27.09
CA MET A 384 -22.78 -6.13 -27.42
C MET A 384 -23.17 -5.84 -28.86
N VAL A 385 -22.78 -4.71 -29.45
CA VAL A 385 -23.09 -4.40 -30.87
C VAL A 385 -22.60 -5.51 -31.81
N PRO A 386 -21.38 -6.06 -31.67
CA PRO A 386 -20.96 -7.21 -32.46
C PRO A 386 -21.82 -8.47 -32.29
N LEU A 387 -22.31 -8.72 -31.06
CA LEU A 387 -23.19 -9.86 -30.78
C LEU A 387 -24.57 -9.66 -31.36
N ILE A 388 -25.13 -8.45 -31.28
CA ILE A 388 -26.44 -8.10 -31.85
C ILE A 388 -26.42 -8.23 -33.40
N LYS A 389 -25.30 -7.82 -34.03
CA LYS A 389 -25.14 -8.01 -35.50
C LYS A 389 -25.13 -9.47 -35.91
N LYS A 390 -24.65 -10.38 -35.08
CA LYS A 390 -24.62 -11.82 -35.34
C LYS A 390 -25.94 -12.50 -35.02
N ASP A 391 -26.64 -12.04 -34.00
CA ASP A 391 -27.90 -12.60 -33.53
C ASP A 391 -28.85 -11.44 -33.19
N HIS A 392 -29.77 -11.10 -34.08
CA HIS A 392 -30.74 -10.02 -33.86
C HIS A 392 -31.69 -10.29 -32.69
N GLU A 393 -31.84 -11.55 -32.26
CA GLU A 393 -32.60 -11.94 -31.10
C GLU A 393 -31.82 -11.75 -29.76
N TYR A 394 -30.54 -11.38 -29.82
CA TYR A 394 -29.67 -11.23 -28.67
C TYR A 394 -30.26 -10.33 -27.60
N LEU A 395 -30.80 -9.18 -27.99
CA LEU A 395 -31.43 -8.22 -27.06
C LEU A 395 -32.64 -8.84 -26.35
N ARG A 396 -33.55 -9.44 -27.12
CA ARG A 396 -34.75 -10.09 -26.58
C ARG A 396 -34.39 -11.27 -25.66
N LYS A 397 -33.48 -12.14 -26.10
CA LYS A 397 -33.03 -13.32 -25.33
C LYS A 397 -32.42 -12.93 -24.00
N ASN A 398 -31.82 -11.73 -23.89
CA ASN A 398 -31.16 -11.25 -22.69
C ASN A 398 -31.93 -10.13 -21.96
N SER A 399 -33.20 -9.86 -22.34
CA SER A 399 -34.04 -8.82 -21.74
C SER A 399 -33.37 -7.45 -21.73
N ILE A 400 -32.74 -7.07 -22.87
CA ILE A 400 -32.04 -5.80 -23.04
C ILE A 400 -32.90 -4.87 -23.87
N ARG A 401 -33.16 -3.67 -23.37
CA ARG A 401 -33.89 -2.59 -24.07
C ARG A 401 -32.94 -1.52 -24.56
N VAL A 402 -33.33 -0.85 -25.63
CA VAL A 402 -32.56 0.21 -26.27
C VAL A 402 -33.24 1.56 -26.02
N PHE A 403 -32.45 2.56 -25.68
CA PHE A 403 -32.92 3.92 -25.41
C PHE A 403 -32.15 4.96 -26.23
N SER A 404 -32.87 5.94 -26.79
CA SER A 404 -32.31 7.16 -27.38
C SER A 404 -32.35 8.31 -26.35
N GLY A 405 -31.63 9.39 -26.64
CA GLY A 405 -31.61 10.60 -25.79
C GLY A 405 -30.67 10.51 -24.59
N ARG A 406 -30.64 11.56 -23.76
CA ARG A 406 -29.76 11.67 -22.59
C ARG A 406 -30.57 11.90 -21.30
N ASN A 407 -30.14 11.32 -20.22
CA ASN A 407 -30.71 11.49 -18.86
C ASN A 407 -32.25 11.26 -18.81
N SER A 408 -33.03 12.20 -18.27
CA SER A 408 -34.48 12.14 -18.16
C SER A 408 -35.24 12.18 -19.51
N ALA A 409 -34.58 12.58 -20.59
CA ALA A 409 -35.16 12.60 -21.94
C ALA A 409 -34.99 11.27 -22.70
N ARG A 410 -34.60 10.19 -22.03
CA ARG A 410 -34.47 8.86 -22.65
C ARG A 410 -35.84 8.34 -23.11
N LYS A 411 -35.91 7.93 -24.39
CA LYS A 411 -37.07 7.28 -24.95
C LYS A 411 -36.67 5.87 -25.40
N GLU A 412 -37.51 4.89 -25.11
CA GLU A 412 -37.32 3.53 -25.61
C GLU A 412 -37.47 3.51 -27.12
N VAL A 413 -36.60 2.75 -27.77
CA VAL A 413 -36.56 2.60 -29.24
C VAL A 413 -36.70 1.11 -29.56
N ASP A 414 -37.54 0.78 -30.53
CA ASP A 414 -37.64 -0.59 -31.03
C ASP A 414 -36.32 -0.97 -31.71
N PRO A 415 -35.64 -2.05 -31.27
CA PRO A 415 -34.43 -2.53 -31.91
C PRO A 415 -34.59 -2.87 -33.40
N ALA A 416 -35.82 -3.18 -33.85
CA ALA A 416 -36.14 -3.49 -35.24
C ALA A 416 -36.06 -2.26 -36.14
N ASP A 417 -36.26 -1.05 -35.58
CA ASP A 417 -36.17 0.21 -36.32
C ASP A 417 -34.71 0.68 -36.54
N LEU A 418 -33.72 -0.06 -36.01
CA LEU A 418 -32.33 0.37 -36.07
C LEU A 418 -31.52 -0.41 -37.11
N ASP A 419 -30.78 0.35 -37.92
CA ASP A 419 -29.77 -0.25 -38.80
C ASP A 419 -28.50 -0.61 -37.99
N TRP A 420 -28.47 -1.82 -37.48
CA TRP A 420 -27.34 -2.34 -36.71
C TRP A 420 -26.04 -2.41 -37.51
N SER A 421 -26.11 -2.48 -38.84
CA SER A 421 -24.92 -2.53 -39.70
C SER A 421 -24.12 -1.23 -39.64
N SER A 422 -24.78 -0.09 -39.43
CA SER A 422 -24.17 1.25 -39.36
C SER A 422 -23.35 1.52 -38.10
N PHE A 423 -23.56 0.76 -37.02
CA PHE A 423 -22.84 0.98 -35.76
C PHE A 423 -21.46 0.33 -35.77
N THR A 424 -20.50 0.96 -35.11
CA THR A 424 -19.12 0.49 -35.00
C THR A 424 -18.64 0.47 -33.54
N SER A 425 -17.48 -0.09 -33.30
CA SER A 425 -16.85 -0.01 -31.97
C SER A 425 -16.52 1.43 -31.53
N GLY A 426 -16.49 2.38 -32.49
CA GLY A 426 -16.30 3.82 -32.24
C GLY A 426 -17.59 4.62 -32.13
N TYR A 427 -18.70 4.12 -32.66
CA TYR A 427 -19.95 4.87 -32.75
C TYR A 427 -21.18 4.02 -32.46
N PHE A 428 -21.85 4.33 -31.35
CA PHE A 428 -23.17 3.81 -30.96
C PHE A 428 -23.88 4.86 -30.10
N PRO A 429 -24.87 5.59 -30.63
CA PRO A 429 -25.48 6.74 -29.95
C PRO A 429 -26.62 6.38 -29.00
N TYR A 430 -26.89 5.09 -28.80
CA TYR A 430 -27.96 4.59 -27.96
C TYR A 430 -27.44 4.08 -26.62
N PHE A 431 -28.34 3.92 -25.64
CA PHE A 431 -28.08 3.31 -24.36
C PHE A 431 -28.76 1.95 -24.29
N LEU A 432 -28.05 0.97 -23.79
CA LEU A 432 -28.60 -0.35 -23.50
C LEU A 432 -28.89 -0.47 -21.99
N ARG A 433 -30.04 -1.01 -21.64
CA ARG A 433 -30.40 -1.36 -20.28
C ARG A 433 -30.93 -2.78 -20.24
N GLN A 434 -30.31 -3.62 -19.42
CA GLN A 434 -30.83 -4.95 -19.13
C GLN A 434 -31.82 -4.87 -17.97
N ASP A 435 -32.98 -5.49 -18.14
CA ASP A 435 -34.02 -5.51 -17.11
C ASP A 435 -33.64 -6.44 -15.96
N ALA A 436 -34.25 -6.22 -14.78
CA ALA A 436 -34.12 -7.12 -13.65
C ALA A 436 -34.58 -8.54 -13.99
N GLY A 437 -33.95 -9.52 -13.37
CA GLY A 437 -34.32 -10.92 -13.60
C GLY A 437 -33.13 -11.88 -13.61
N PRO A 438 -33.40 -13.20 -13.81
CA PRO A 438 -32.37 -14.25 -13.62
C PRO A 438 -31.20 -14.20 -14.61
N LYS A 439 -31.36 -13.48 -15.73
CA LYS A 439 -30.30 -13.28 -16.73
C LYS A 439 -29.53 -11.98 -16.57
N ASN A 440 -29.91 -11.12 -15.60
CA ASN A 440 -29.27 -9.85 -15.41
C ASN A 440 -27.78 -10.04 -15.03
N ALA A 441 -26.87 -9.36 -15.71
CA ALA A 441 -25.44 -9.50 -15.49
C ALA A 441 -25.00 -9.07 -14.08
N LEU A 442 -25.80 -8.22 -13.40
CA LEU A 442 -25.57 -7.80 -12.00
C LEU A 442 -26.18 -8.78 -10.99
N GLY A 443 -26.84 -9.86 -11.45
CA GLY A 443 -27.57 -10.79 -10.58
C GLY A 443 -28.73 -10.13 -9.86
N SER A 444 -29.00 -10.60 -8.67
CA SER A 444 -30.15 -10.19 -7.85
C SER A 444 -29.89 -8.93 -6.99
N MET A 445 -28.63 -8.57 -6.74
CA MET A 445 -28.25 -7.51 -5.81
C MET A 445 -27.03 -6.74 -6.27
N LYS A 446 -27.02 -5.43 -5.97
CA LYS A 446 -25.92 -4.52 -6.22
C LYS A 446 -25.67 -3.68 -4.97
N PHE A 447 -24.41 -3.56 -4.52
CA PHE A 447 -23.99 -2.84 -3.32
C PHE A 447 -23.21 -1.61 -3.70
N MET A 448 -23.64 -0.45 -3.22
CA MET A 448 -23.18 0.84 -3.70
C MET A 448 -22.34 1.59 -2.68
N PHE A 449 -21.12 1.88 -3.06
CA PHE A 449 -20.19 2.79 -2.38
C PHE A 449 -19.72 3.84 -3.39
N PRO A 450 -20.30 5.04 -3.39
CA PRO A 450 -20.01 6.07 -4.39
C PRO A 450 -18.52 6.36 -4.49
N ASN A 451 -17.96 6.27 -5.70
CA ASN A 451 -16.54 6.49 -5.98
C ASN A 451 -16.33 6.96 -7.43
N ARG A 452 -15.17 7.56 -7.72
CA ARG A 452 -14.84 8.10 -9.05
C ARG A 452 -14.58 7.03 -10.12
N PHE A 453 -14.42 5.76 -9.74
CA PHE A 453 -14.11 4.65 -10.64
C PHE A 453 -15.36 3.93 -11.14
N ASN A 454 -16.54 4.28 -10.62
CA ASN A 454 -17.81 3.57 -10.87
C ASN A 454 -17.73 2.06 -10.58
N VAL A 455 -16.93 1.67 -9.59
CA VAL A 455 -16.82 0.29 -9.12
C VAL A 455 -17.87 0.06 -8.02
N TYR A 456 -18.47 -1.13 -8.02
CA TYR A 456 -19.43 -1.58 -7.03
C TYR A 456 -19.32 -3.10 -6.85
N LEU A 457 -19.86 -3.64 -5.75
CA LEU A 457 -20.03 -5.07 -5.60
C LEU A 457 -21.40 -5.47 -6.16
N HIS A 458 -21.49 -6.66 -6.74
CA HIS A 458 -22.76 -7.18 -7.23
C HIS A 458 -22.78 -8.70 -7.30
N ASP A 459 -23.98 -9.23 -7.35
CA ASP A 459 -24.25 -10.62 -7.64
C ASP A 459 -23.98 -10.97 -9.12
N THR A 460 -24.17 -12.20 -9.52
CA THR A 460 -24.04 -12.67 -10.92
C THR A 460 -24.82 -13.96 -11.14
N PRO A 461 -25.43 -14.16 -12.32
CA PRO A 461 -25.99 -15.45 -12.71
C PRO A 461 -24.90 -16.50 -12.98
N ASP A 462 -23.68 -16.10 -13.29
CA ASP A 462 -22.57 -16.98 -13.67
C ASP A 462 -21.87 -17.58 -12.43
N LYS A 463 -22.63 -18.21 -11.54
CA LYS A 463 -22.11 -18.75 -10.26
C LYS A 463 -20.99 -19.77 -10.43
N ALA A 464 -20.97 -20.51 -11.53
CA ALA A 464 -19.95 -21.52 -11.81
C ALA A 464 -18.52 -20.91 -11.92
N LEU A 465 -18.40 -19.62 -12.25
CA LEU A 465 -17.11 -18.95 -12.35
C LEU A 465 -16.41 -18.80 -11.00
N PHE A 466 -17.14 -18.84 -9.88
CA PHE A 466 -16.52 -18.83 -8.55
C PHE A 466 -15.70 -20.10 -8.25
N ASN A 467 -15.96 -21.21 -8.96
CA ASN A 467 -15.18 -22.44 -8.80
C ASN A 467 -13.83 -22.43 -9.53
N ARG A 468 -13.54 -21.40 -10.31
CA ARG A 468 -12.24 -21.23 -10.94
C ARG A 468 -11.21 -20.74 -9.93
N THR A 469 -9.97 -21.21 -10.05
CA THR A 469 -8.84 -20.76 -9.23
C THR A 469 -8.49 -19.31 -9.55
N VAL A 470 -8.40 -18.94 -10.84
CA VAL A 470 -8.19 -17.57 -11.30
C VAL A 470 -9.54 -16.97 -11.67
N ARG A 471 -9.89 -15.84 -11.07
CA ARG A 471 -11.22 -15.22 -11.18
C ARG A 471 -11.15 -13.78 -11.70
N GLN A 472 -10.46 -13.58 -12.81
CA GLN A 472 -10.31 -12.29 -13.52
C GLN A 472 -11.26 -12.22 -14.72
N PHE A 473 -12.56 -12.04 -14.48
CA PHE A 473 -13.56 -12.11 -15.55
C PHE A 473 -14.39 -10.85 -15.72
N SER A 474 -14.34 -9.88 -14.78
CA SER A 474 -15.18 -8.68 -14.83
C SER A 474 -14.53 -7.55 -15.64
N HIS A 475 -15.28 -6.45 -15.78
CA HIS A 475 -14.84 -5.19 -16.39
C HIS A 475 -14.40 -4.15 -15.34
N GLY A 476 -13.92 -4.62 -14.19
CA GLY A 476 -13.46 -3.77 -13.08
C GLY A 476 -14.35 -3.80 -11.86
N CYS A 477 -15.68 -3.98 -11.99
CA CYS A 477 -16.57 -4.24 -10.86
C CYS A 477 -16.31 -5.61 -10.24
N ILE A 478 -16.77 -5.82 -9.01
CA ILE A 478 -16.46 -7.02 -8.25
C ILE A 478 -17.74 -7.84 -8.09
N ARG A 479 -17.74 -9.07 -8.64
CA ARG A 479 -18.80 -10.03 -8.41
C ARG A 479 -18.54 -10.79 -7.13
N ILE A 480 -19.57 -10.97 -6.31
CA ILE A 480 -19.48 -11.68 -5.02
C ILE A 480 -20.35 -12.93 -5.01
N GLU A 481 -19.85 -13.95 -4.32
CA GLU A 481 -20.50 -15.27 -4.29
C GLU A 481 -21.77 -15.28 -3.43
N LYS A 482 -21.70 -14.69 -2.23
CA LYS A 482 -22.74 -14.75 -1.18
C LYS A 482 -23.42 -13.38 -1.04
N ALA A 483 -24.10 -12.94 -2.10
CA ALA A 483 -24.71 -11.59 -2.11
C ALA A 483 -25.88 -11.47 -1.14
N LEU A 484 -26.70 -12.51 -0.98
CA LEU A 484 -27.82 -12.51 -0.03
C LEU A 484 -27.32 -12.41 1.41
N GLU A 485 -26.34 -13.23 1.77
CA GLU A 485 -25.74 -13.26 3.10
C GLU A 485 -25.09 -11.91 3.45
N LEU A 486 -24.44 -11.26 2.47
CA LEU A 486 -23.90 -9.92 2.68
C LEU A 486 -25.02 -8.90 2.90
N ALA A 487 -26.13 -8.99 2.17
CA ALA A 487 -27.27 -8.08 2.36
C ALA A 487 -27.89 -8.28 3.75
N GLU A 488 -28.09 -9.51 4.20
CA GLU A 488 -28.56 -9.84 5.56
C GLU A 488 -27.66 -9.21 6.63
N TYR A 489 -26.35 -9.37 6.49
CA TYR A 489 -25.38 -8.79 7.41
C TYR A 489 -25.45 -7.26 7.46
N LEU A 490 -25.51 -6.62 6.29
CA LEU A 490 -25.54 -5.16 6.20
C LEU A 490 -26.84 -4.53 6.71
N LEU A 491 -27.95 -5.27 6.62
CA LEU A 491 -29.28 -4.82 7.02
C LEU A 491 -29.71 -5.33 8.41
N ALA A 492 -28.88 -6.08 9.12
CA ALA A 492 -29.22 -6.74 10.39
C ALA A 492 -29.73 -5.76 11.48
N LYS A 493 -29.40 -4.47 11.41
CA LYS A 493 -29.90 -3.42 12.33
C LYS A 493 -31.29 -2.88 11.96
N ASP A 494 -31.88 -3.31 10.85
CA ASP A 494 -33.21 -2.90 10.41
C ASP A 494 -34.12 -4.15 10.36
N SER A 495 -34.97 -4.32 11.37
CA SER A 495 -35.84 -5.49 11.53
C SER A 495 -36.85 -5.69 10.40
N ARG A 496 -37.05 -4.72 9.51
CA ARG A 496 -37.88 -4.86 8.30
C ARG A 496 -37.25 -5.79 7.26
N TRP A 497 -35.91 -6.00 7.34
CA TRP A 497 -35.15 -6.76 6.36
C TRP A 497 -34.64 -8.05 7.00
N THR A 498 -35.50 -9.07 7.00
CA THR A 498 -35.10 -10.44 7.29
C THR A 498 -34.73 -11.17 6.00
N ARG A 499 -34.21 -12.39 6.12
CA ARG A 499 -33.94 -13.25 4.97
C ARG A 499 -35.19 -13.48 4.12
N GLU A 500 -36.31 -13.70 4.77
CA GLU A 500 -37.60 -13.92 4.12
C GLU A 500 -38.06 -12.71 3.33
N THR A 501 -38.02 -11.50 3.93
CA THR A 501 -38.44 -10.26 3.25
C THR A 501 -37.47 -9.87 2.11
N LEU A 502 -36.17 -10.19 2.24
CA LEU A 502 -35.23 -10.05 1.15
C LEU A 502 -35.56 -10.99 -0.01
N LEU A 503 -35.81 -12.27 0.27
CA LEU A 503 -36.22 -13.27 -0.74
C LEU A 503 -37.55 -12.90 -1.41
N GLU A 504 -38.53 -12.42 -0.65
CA GLU A 504 -39.79 -11.91 -1.21
C GLU A 504 -39.55 -10.73 -2.16
N SER A 505 -38.66 -9.83 -1.79
CA SER A 505 -38.29 -8.69 -2.63
C SER A 505 -37.63 -9.09 -3.96
N LEU A 506 -37.01 -10.26 -4.03
CA LEU A 506 -36.43 -10.80 -5.27
C LEU A 506 -37.48 -11.29 -6.26
N ASN A 507 -38.71 -11.61 -5.80
CA ASN A 507 -39.78 -12.06 -6.65
C ASN A 507 -40.50 -10.92 -7.39
N VAL A 508 -40.18 -9.68 -7.09
CA VAL A 508 -40.75 -8.49 -7.72
C VAL A 508 -39.76 -7.96 -8.77
N SER A 509 -40.19 -7.89 -10.03
CA SER A 509 -39.33 -7.44 -11.16
C SER A 509 -39.05 -5.93 -11.22
N VAL A 510 -39.00 -5.26 -10.08
CA VAL A 510 -38.75 -3.81 -9.96
C VAL A 510 -37.53 -3.59 -9.09
N ASP A 511 -36.65 -2.70 -9.50
CA ASP A 511 -35.50 -2.31 -8.70
C ASP A 511 -35.93 -1.61 -7.42
N ARG A 512 -35.30 -1.96 -6.32
CA ARG A 512 -35.56 -1.39 -5.01
C ARG A 512 -34.28 -0.96 -4.33
N VAL A 513 -34.15 0.34 -4.07
CA VAL A 513 -33.03 0.91 -3.32
C VAL A 513 -33.30 0.78 -1.82
N ILE A 514 -32.36 0.20 -1.09
CA ILE A 514 -32.42 0.01 0.36
C ILE A 514 -31.19 0.69 0.97
N LYS A 515 -31.43 1.66 1.83
CA LYS A 515 -30.36 2.34 2.56
C LYS A 515 -29.81 1.41 3.65
N ILE A 516 -28.50 1.33 3.76
CA ILE A 516 -27.84 0.59 4.84
C ILE A 516 -27.95 1.42 6.12
N PRO A 517 -28.54 0.86 7.22
CA PRO A 517 -28.75 1.61 8.47
C PRO A 517 -27.46 2.10 9.10
N ASP A 518 -26.39 1.33 8.94
CA ASP A 518 -25.05 1.60 9.47
C ASP A 518 -24.05 1.45 8.32
N PRO A 519 -23.72 2.58 7.64
CA PRO A 519 -22.76 2.57 6.53
C PRO A 519 -21.43 1.91 6.92
N ILE A 520 -20.79 1.26 5.96
CA ILE A 520 -19.59 0.48 6.22
C ILE A 520 -18.46 0.83 5.24
N GLN A 521 -17.23 0.96 5.74
CA GLN A 521 -16.06 1.17 4.89
C GLN A 521 -15.77 -0.08 4.05
N VAL A 522 -15.46 0.12 2.79
CA VAL A 522 -15.02 -0.91 1.85
C VAL A 522 -13.60 -0.60 1.45
N TYR A 523 -12.67 -1.48 1.75
CA TYR A 523 -11.29 -1.42 1.30
C TYR A 523 -11.09 -2.43 0.18
N ILE A 524 -10.74 -1.96 -1.00
CA ILE A 524 -10.36 -2.79 -2.14
C ILE A 524 -8.85 -2.68 -2.27
N LEU A 525 -8.13 -3.73 -1.92
CA LEU A 525 -6.69 -3.75 -1.77
C LEU A 525 -6.05 -4.80 -2.69
N TYR A 526 -4.73 -4.72 -2.84
CA TYR A 526 -3.95 -5.61 -3.68
C TYR A 526 -2.78 -6.17 -2.90
N TRP A 527 -2.99 -7.30 -2.24
CA TRP A 527 -1.95 -8.00 -1.48
C TRP A 527 -1.61 -9.33 -2.15
N THR A 528 -0.35 -9.48 -2.53
CA THR A 528 0.22 -10.71 -3.10
C THR A 528 0.93 -11.55 -2.05
N ALA A 529 1.19 -11.01 -0.85
CA ALA A 529 1.61 -11.75 0.34
C ALA A 529 0.92 -11.19 1.59
N TRP A 530 0.49 -12.07 2.49
CA TRP A 530 -0.04 -11.75 3.82
C TRP A 530 0.11 -12.95 4.74
N VAL A 531 -0.24 -12.81 6.00
CA VAL A 531 -0.20 -13.89 6.99
C VAL A 531 -1.57 -13.99 7.66
N ASP A 532 -2.16 -15.16 7.62
CA ASP A 532 -3.44 -15.45 8.24
C ASP A 532 -3.36 -15.41 9.79
N GLU A 533 -4.51 -15.51 10.46
CA GLU A 533 -4.59 -15.47 11.91
C GLU A 533 -3.87 -16.65 12.58
N ASP A 534 -3.81 -17.79 11.92
CA ASP A 534 -3.10 -19.00 12.37
C ASP A 534 -1.58 -18.97 12.13
N GLY A 535 -1.06 -17.89 11.53
CA GLY A 535 0.35 -17.72 11.21
C GLY A 535 0.76 -18.27 9.83
N THR A 536 -0.17 -18.82 9.06
CA THR A 536 0.13 -19.32 7.71
C THR A 536 0.42 -18.17 6.76
N VAL A 537 1.63 -18.16 6.17
CA VAL A 537 1.98 -17.18 5.14
C VAL A 537 1.35 -17.55 3.80
N GLN A 538 0.66 -16.60 3.22
CA GLN A 538 -0.02 -16.72 1.93
C GLN A 538 0.75 -15.98 0.85
N PHE A 539 0.84 -16.57 -0.34
CA PHE A 539 1.39 -15.93 -1.54
C PHE A 539 0.42 -16.04 -2.70
N ARG A 540 0.34 -15.01 -3.51
CA ARG A 540 -0.48 -14.98 -4.73
C ARG A 540 0.35 -14.48 -5.89
N ASN A 541 -0.03 -14.88 -7.09
CA ASN A 541 0.54 -14.34 -8.30
C ASN A 541 0.19 -12.86 -8.44
N ASP A 542 1.14 -12.08 -8.97
CA ASP A 542 0.94 -10.68 -9.30
C ASP A 542 0.12 -10.55 -10.60
N ILE A 543 -1.20 -10.70 -10.47
CA ILE A 543 -2.14 -10.80 -11.57
C ILE A 543 -2.26 -9.53 -12.43
N TYR A 544 -1.81 -8.39 -11.91
CA TYR A 544 -1.85 -7.10 -12.59
C TYR A 544 -0.46 -6.50 -12.85
N GLY A 545 0.61 -7.17 -12.45
CA GLY A 545 1.98 -6.70 -12.63
C GLY A 545 2.30 -5.47 -11.78
N ARG A 546 1.76 -5.39 -10.53
CA ARG A 546 1.95 -4.25 -9.62
C ARG A 546 3.11 -4.44 -8.65
N ASP A 547 3.62 -5.66 -8.48
CA ASP A 547 4.73 -5.94 -7.55
C ASP A 547 6.05 -5.44 -8.12
N LYS A 548 6.31 -5.72 -9.40
CA LYS A 548 7.60 -5.40 -10.02
C LYS A 548 7.96 -3.92 -9.97
N PRO A 549 7.10 -2.96 -10.39
CA PRO A 549 7.43 -1.53 -10.30
C PRO A 549 7.68 -1.07 -8.87
N LEU A 550 6.96 -1.64 -7.90
CA LEU A 550 7.14 -1.31 -6.49
C LEU A 550 8.45 -1.88 -5.95
N ALA A 551 8.80 -3.12 -6.29
CA ALA A 551 10.06 -3.73 -5.91
C ALA A 551 11.26 -2.95 -6.48
N GLU A 552 11.19 -2.56 -7.77
CA GLU A 552 12.21 -1.73 -8.41
C GLU A 552 12.37 -0.38 -7.68
N ALA A 553 11.28 0.31 -7.35
CA ALA A 553 11.31 1.56 -6.61
C ALA A 553 11.85 1.41 -5.17
N LEU A 554 11.60 0.28 -4.51
CA LEU A 554 12.18 -0.02 -3.20
C LEU A 554 13.70 -0.29 -3.26
N GLU A 555 14.21 -0.74 -4.41
CA GLU A 555 15.65 -0.97 -4.64
C GLU A 555 16.41 0.29 -5.11
N GLU A 556 15.70 1.32 -5.58
CA GLU A 556 16.32 2.59 -5.97
C GLU A 556 17.12 3.18 -4.80
N LYS A 557 18.30 3.73 -5.10
CA LYS A 557 19.09 4.45 -4.11
C LYS A 557 18.48 5.84 -3.87
N PRO A 558 18.61 6.38 -2.66
CA PRO A 558 18.25 7.77 -2.44
C PRO A 558 19.06 8.68 -3.37
N PRO A 559 18.55 9.88 -3.69
CA PRO A 559 19.28 10.83 -4.52
C PRO A 559 20.64 11.15 -3.90
N SER A 560 21.68 11.19 -4.72
CA SER A 560 23.03 11.62 -4.32
C SER A 560 23.25 13.10 -4.66
N PRO A 561 24.20 13.77 -3.99
CA PRO A 561 24.54 15.19 -4.18
C PRO A 561 24.83 15.57 -5.61
#